data_7cb0bddee4a6710f2b15cd5ac2abca4a
#
_entry.id   7cb0bddee4a6710f2b15cd5ac2abca4a
#
_cell.length_a   1.000
_cell.length_b   1.000
_cell.length_c   1.000
_cell.angle_alpha   90.00
_cell.angle_beta   90.00
_cell.angle_gamma   90.00
#
_symmetry.space_group_name_H-M   'P 1'
#
loop_
_entity.id
_entity.type
_entity.pdbx_description
1 polymer ?
#
loop_
_entity_poly.entity_id
_entity_poly.type
_entity_poly.pdbx_seq_one_letter_code
_entity_poly.pdbx_strand_id
1 'polypeptide(L)'
;MNENLSLKAKIYHYVVLFLVFLFLALPLMATFLYSISTSWGVSVLPDDLTLKWYQELFHDERFLLALWHSLLVCVGSILLSVILVFPLVFVLNYYFLKLKAFVNILIIMPFTVPPIVSCVGLLQLYADNIGGTAWILIFTYFTIALPFIYRALDNAISNVNLNELITSN
;
A
#
# COMPACT_ATOMS: atom_id res chain seq x y z
N MET A 1 -10.52 -10.72 -26.38
CA MET A 1 -10.58 -12.17 -26.12
C MET A 1 -11.92 -12.66 -25.54
N ASN A 2 -13.03 -11.94 -25.64
CA ASN A 2 -14.30 -12.29 -24.98
C ASN A 2 -15.55 -12.28 -25.91
N GLU A 3 -15.41 -12.34 -27.21
CA GLU A 3 -16.56 -12.23 -28.12
C GLU A 3 -17.38 -13.52 -28.33
N ASN A 4 -16.86 -14.69 -27.95
CA ASN A 4 -17.50 -15.97 -28.24
C ASN A 4 -18.10 -16.71 -27.05
N LEU A 5 -18.29 -16.07 -25.91
CA LEU A 5 -18.96 -16.71 -24.78
C LEU A 5 -20.48 -16.72 -25.02
N SER A 6 -21.12 -17.87 -24.80
CA SER A 6 -22.59 -17.97 -24.85
C SER A 6 -23.21 -16.99 -23.82
N LEU A 7 -24.42 -16.51 -24.12
CA LEU A 7 -25.14 -15.57 -23.23
C LEU A 7 -25.22 -16.10 -21.79
N LYS A 8 -25.47 -17.40 -21.63
CA LYS A 8 -25.49 -18.08 -20.30
C LYS A 8 -24.16 -17.99 -19.57
N ALA A 9 -23.05 -18.17 -20.28
CA ALA A 9 -21.71 -18.05 -19.68
C ALA A 9 -21.42 -16.59 -19.24
N LYS A 10 -21.82 -15.61 -20.03
CA LYS A 10 -21.68 -14.19 -19.65
C LYS A 10 -22.47 -13.87 -18.40
N ILE A 11 -23.74 -14.28 -18.33
CA ILE A 11 -24.60 -14.08 -17.15
C ILE A 11 -23.97 -14.75 -15.92
N TYR A 12 -23.51 -15.99 -16.04
CA TYR A 12 -22.85 -16.69 -14.95
C TYR A 12 -21.63 -15.91 -14.41
N HIS A 13 -20.76 -15.41 -15.29
CA HIS A 13 -19.59 -14.63 -14.89
C HIS A 13 -19.99 -13.33 -14.18
N TYR A 14 -21.00 -12.61 -14.68
CA TYR A 14 -21.46 -11.39 -14.04
C TYR A 14 -22.08 -11.66 -12.66
N VAL A 15 -22.85 -12.75 -12.51
CA VAL A 15 -23.42 -13.14 -11.22
C VAL A 15 -22.32 -13.48 -10.22
N VAL A 16 -21.32 -14.28 -10.63
CA VAL A 16 -20.19 -14.62 -9.76
C VAL A 16 -19.41 -13.38 -9.36
N LEU A 17 -19.07 -12.51 -10.32
CA LEU A 17 -18.38 -11.24 -10.03
C LEU A 17 -19.19 -10.35 -9.09
N PHE A 18 -20.50 -10.25 -9.28
CA PHE A 18 -21.36 -9.48 -8.39
C PHE A 18 -21.38 -10.04 -6.97
N LEU A 19 -21.48 -11.37 -6.82
CA LEU A 19 -21.44 -12.01 -5.50
C LEU A 19 -20.09 -11.81 -4.79
N VAL A 20 -18.99 -11.93 -5.52
CA VAL A 20 -17.64 -11.65 -4.97
C VAL A 20 -17.53 -10.18 -4.57
N PHE A 21 -17.99 -9.27 -5.42
CA PHE A 21 -17.99 -7.84 -5.11
C PHE A 21 -18.86 -7.55 -3.87
N LEU A 22 -20.05 -8.10 -3.78
CA LEU A 22 -20.93 -7.95 -2.63
C LEU A 22 -20.26 -8.48 -1.35
N PHE A 23 -19.66 -9.66 -1.42
CA PHE A 23 -18.94 -10.26 -0.28
C PHE A 23 -17.79 -9.38 0.22
N LEU A 24 -17.02 -8.77 -0.70
CA LEU A 24 -15.94 -7.85 -0.35
C LEU A 24 -16.43 -6.48 0.12
N ALA A 25 -17.57 -6.02 -0.42
CA ALA A 25 -18.15 -4.73 -0.06
C ALA A 25 -18.86 -4.74 1.31
N LEU A 26 -19.46 -5.87 1.69
CA LEU A 26 -20.21 -5.99 2.95
C LEU A 26 -19.45 -5.54 4.20
N PRO A 27 -18.20 -6.00 4.47
CA PRO A 27 -17.46 -5.54 5.63
C PRO A 27 -17.17 -4.04 5.60
N LEU A 28 -16.88 -3.49 4.42
CA LEU A 28 -16.61 -2.06 4.25
C LEU A 28 -17.87 -1.23 4.50
N MET A 29 -19.01 -1.67 3.97
CA MET A 29 -20.30 -1.03 4.22
C MET A 29 -20.69 -1.10 5.70
N ALA A 30 -20.49 -2.25 6.35
CA ALA A 30 -20.74 -2.41 7.77
C ALA A 30 -19.87 -1.47 8.61
N THR A 31 -18.58 -1.38 8.30
CA THR A 31 -17.64 -0.46 8.97
C THR A 31 -18.06 1.00 8.76
N PHE A 32 -18.45 1.36 7.54
CA PHE A 32 -18.94 2.70 7.23
C PHE A 32 -20.21 3.04 8.01
N LEU A 33 -21.20 2.15 8.01
CA LEU A 33 -22.43 2.35 8.77
C LEU A 33 -22.15 2.44 10.27
N TYR A 34 -21.25 1.62 10.79
CA TYR A 34 -20.83 1.69 12.20
C TYR A 34 -20.21 3.05 12.54
N SER A 35 -19.40 3.60 11.65
CA SER A 35 -18.73 4.89 11.89
C SER A 35 -19.67 6.09 11.97
N ILE A 36 -20.86 5.99 11.38
CA ILE A 36 -21.89 7.04 11.41
C ILE A 36 -23.08 6.67 12.31
N SER A 37 -23.00 5.59 13.10
CA SER A 37 -24.08 5.20 14.01
C SER A 37 -23.90 5.83 15.39
N THR A 38 -25.00 6.15 16.07
CA THR A 38 -24.99 6.58 17.47
C THR A 38 -24.70 5.43 18.41
N SER A 39 -25.39 4.31 18.16
CA SER A 39 -25.21 3.04 18.83
C SER A 39 -25.58 1.91 17.88
N TRP A 40 -24.86 0.80 18.00
CA TRP A 40 -25.17 -0.42 17.26
C TRP A 40 -25.10 -1.60 18.21
N GLY A 41 -26.29 -2.04 18.63
CA GLY A 41 -26.43 -3.14 19.57
C GLY A 41 -26.66 -4.49 18.89
N VAL A 42 -27.68 -5.19 19.31
CA VAL A 42 -28.03 -6.55 18.85
C VAL A 42 -28.81 -6.54 17.52
N SER A 43 -29.26 -5.36 17.07
CA SER A 43 -30.04 -5.19 15.84
C SER A 43 -29.14 -5.28 14.58
N VAL A 44 -29.74 -5.67 13.46
CA VAL A 44 -29.02 -5.74 12.16
C VAL A 44 -28.72 -4.35 11.61
N LEU A 45 -29.52 -3.34 11.98
CA LEU A 45 -29.34 -1.94 11.56
C LEU A 45 -29.02 -1.07 12.77
N PRO A 46 -28.28 0.04 12.57
CA PRO A 46 -28.00 1.01 13.63
C PRO A 46 -29.29 1.69 14.08
N ASP A 47 -29.34 2.09 15.36
CA ASP A 47 -30.53 2.73 15.93
C ASP A 47 -30.76 4.12 15.31
N ASP A 48 -29.69 4.94 15.26
CA ASP A 48 -29.70 6.28 14.66
C ASP A 48 -28.38 6.59 13.97
N LEU A 49 -28.40 7.56 13.05
CA LEU A 49 -27.20 8.01 12.33
C LEU A 49 -26.72 9.37 12.87
N THR A 50 -25.41 9.51 13.00
CA THR A 50 -24.79 10.74 13.51
C THR A 50 -23.43 10.97 12.87
N LEU A 51 -23.03 12.23 12.73
CA LEU A 51 -21.67 12.64 12.37
C LEU A 51 -20.89 13.20 13.57
N LYS A 52 -21.46 13.10 14.78
CA LYS A 52 -20.88 13.64 16.02
C LYS A 52 -19.46 13.13 16.26
N TRP A 53 -19.24 11.83 16.03
CA TRP A 53 -17.92 11.21 16.22
C TRP A 53 -16.84 11.80 15.31
N TYR A 54 -17.18 12.15 14.07
CA TYR A 54 -16.27 12.83 13.16
C TYR A 54 -16.00 14.26 13.61
N GLN A 55 -17.00 14.98 14.12
CA GLN A 55 -16.81 16.32 14.65
C GLN A 55 -15.89 16.29 15.87
N GLU A 56 -16.12 15.38 16.81
CA GLU A 56 -15.26 15.20 17.99
C GLU A 56 -13.83 14.83 17.58
N LEU A 57 -13.66 13.92 16.63
CA LEU A 57 -12.36 13.49 16.13
C LEU A 57 -11.55 14.65 15.53
N PHE A 58 -12.17 15.47 14.70
CA PHE A 58 -11.49 16.62 14.08
C PHE A 58 -11.24 17.79 15.05
N HIS A 59 -11.83 17.77 16.23
CA HIS A 59 -11.53 18.72 17.31
C HIS A 59 -10.51 18.17 18.33
N ASP A 60 -10.16 16.89 18.21
CA ASP A 60 -9.14 16.30 19.07
C ASP A 60 -7.73 16.64 18.53
N GLU A 61 -7.02 17.48 19.28
CA GLU A 61 -5.65 17.89 18.94
C GLU A 61 -4.69 16.69 18.83
N ARG A 62 -4.89 15.64 19.64
CA ARG A 62 -4.06 14.44 19.59
C ARG A 62 -4.22 13.70 18.27
N PHE A 63 -5.46 13.62 17.79
CA PHE A 63 -5.75 13.02 16.49
C PHE A 63 -5.11 13.81 15.36
N LEU A 64 -5.25 15.14 15.37
CA LEU A 64 -4.68 16.00 14.32
C LEU A 64 -3.15 15.92 14.30
N LEU A 65 -2.51 15.91 15.47
CA LEU A 65 -1.05 15.72 15.57
C LEU A 65 -0.63 14.33 15.05
N ALA A 66 -1.33 13.27 15.46
CA ALA A 66 -1.04 11.92 14.99
C ALA A 66 -1.22 11.78 13.46
N LEU A 67 -2.28 12.41 12.92
CA LEU A 67 -2.53 12.44 11.47
C LEU A 67 -1.39 13.15 10.74
N TRP A 68 -0.95 14.31 11.26
CA TRP A 68 0.16 15.06 10.68
C TRP A 68 1.47 14.25 10.66
N HIS A 69 1.82 13.64 11.81
CA HIS A 69 3.00 12.77 11.87
C HIS A 69 2.91 11.59 10.91
N SER A 70 1.74 10.96 10.80
CA SER A 70 1.53 9.85 9.87
C SER A 70 1.71 10.28 8.41
N LEU A 71 1.21 11.47 8.06
CA LEU A 71 1.41 12.04 6.71
C LEU A 71 2.88 12.33 6.42
N LEU A 72 3.60 12.91 7.38
CA LEU A 72 5.04 13.18 7.24
C LEU A 72 5.84 11.88 7.04
N VAL A 73 5.56 10.86 7.83
CA VAL A 73 6.21 9.55 7.71
C VAL A 73 5.87 8.90 6.36
N CYS A 74 4.63 8.94 5.93
CA CYS A 74 4.18 8.41 4.65
C CYS A 74 4.89 9.10 3.48
N VAL A 75 4.83 10.42 3.41
CA VAL A 75 5.48 11.20 2.36
C VAL A 75 7.00 11.01 2.38
N GLY A 76 7.62 11.04 3.57
CA GLY A 76 9.05 10.81 3.71
C GLY A 76 9.48 9.43 3.21
N SER A 77 8.72 8.38 3.54
CA SER A 77 9.00 7.02 3.07
C SER A 77 8.85 6.87 1.56
N ILE A 78 7.83 7.50 0.96
CA ILE A 78 7.62 7.51 -0.50
C ILE A 78 8.76 8.24 -1.19
N LEU A 79 9.11 9.44 -0.74
CA LEU A 79 10.21 10.22 -1.33
C LEU A 79 11.53 9.47 -1.25
N LEU A 80 11.86 8.92 -0.07
CA LEU A 80 13.07 8.12 0.09
C LEU A 80 13.08 6.93 -0.86
N SER A 81 11.95 6.25 -1.02
CA SER A 81 11.80 5.11 -1.92
C SER A 81 12.01 5.51 -3.38
N VAL A 82 11.40 6.59 -3.83
CA VAL A 82 11.55 7.07 -5.21
C VAL A 82 12.99 7.48 -5.48
N ILE A 83 13.60 8.25 -4.58
CA ILE A 83 14.98 8.76 -4.74
C ILE A 83 16.01 7.62 -4.81
N LEU A 84 15.83 6.55 -4.01
CA LEU A 84 16.78 5.44 -3.97
C LEU A 84 16.48 4.34 -4.98
N VAL A 85 15.20 3.97 -5.12
CA VAL A 85 14.82 2.80 -5.93
C VAL A 85 14.74 3.12 -7.41
N PHE A 86 14.30 4.33 -7.79
CA PHE A 86 14.20 4.70 -9.20
C PHE A 86 15.56 4.64 -9.93
N PRO A 87 16.64 5.29 -9.45
CA PRO A 87 17.95 5.19 -10.11
C PRO A 87 18.50 3.75 -10.09
N LEU A 88 18.27 3.00 -9.00
CA LEU A 88 18.67 1.60 -8.92
C LEU A 88 18.03 0.78 -10.04
N VAL A 89 16.68 0.86 -10.18
CA VAL A 89 15.95 0.11 -11.21
C VAL A 89 16.37 0.55 -12.61
N PHE A 90 16.54 1.85 -12.82
CA PHE A 90 17.01 2.39 -14.10
C PHE A 90 18.38 1.81 -14.49
N VAL A 91 19.36 1.90 -13.60
CA VAL A 91 20.71 1.40 -13.84
C VAL A 91 20.73 -0.12 -14.08
N LEU A 92 19.93 -0.89 -13.33
CA LEU A 92 19.84 -2.33 -13.51
C LEU A 92 19.23 -2.71 -14.86
N ASN A 93 18.23 -2.00 -15.35
CA ASN A 93 17.58 -2.31 -16.61
C ASN A 93 18.42 -1.91 -17.83
N TYR A 94 19.29 -0.88 -17.72
CA TYR A 94 20.06 -0.37 -18.88
C TYR A 94 21.51 -0.80 -18.87
N TYR A 95 22.13 -0.86 -17.71
CA TYR A 95 23.59 -1.06 -17.62
C TYR A 95 23.98 -2.40 -17.03
N PHE A 96 23.20 -2.96 -16.10
CA PHE A 96 23.61 -4.14 -15.34
C PHE A 96 22.57 -5.27 -15.34
N LEU A 97 22.09 -5.65 -16.51
CA LEU A 97 21.08 -6.71 -16.67
C LEU A 97 21.48 -8.05 -15.98
N LYS A 98 22.76 -8.38 -15.94
CA LYS A 98 23.26 -9.60 -15.27
C LYS A 98 23.11 -9.57 -13.75
N LEU A 99 23.17 -8.37 -13.15
CA LEU A 99 22.97 -8.19 -11.70
C LEU A 99 21.51 -8.15 -11.31
N LYS A 100 20.61 -7.92 -12.25
CA LYS A 100 19.17 -7.80 -12.00
C LYS A 100 18.60 -9.00 -11.26
N ALA A 101 19.00 -10.23 -11.65
CA ALA A 101 18.55 -11.45 -11.00
C ALA A 101 18.98 -11.53 -9.52
N PHE A 102 20.23 -11.17 -9.24
CA PHE A 102 20.75 -11.15 -7.87
C PHE A 102 20.06 -10.07 -7.01
N VAL A 103 19.91 -8.87 -7.56
CA VAL A 103 19.22 -7.77 -6.86
C VAL A 103 17.76 -8.10 -6.59
N ASN A 104 17.07 -8.76 -7.52
CA ASN A 104 15.70 -9.24 -7.30
C ASN A 104 15.59 -10.17 -6.08
N ILE A 105 16.56 -11.08 -5.89
CA ILE A 105 16.59 -11.97 -4.72
C ILE A 105 16.78 -11.15 -3.44
N LEU A 106 17.74 -10.22 -3.42
CA LEU A 106 18.01 -9.36 -2.26
C LEU A 106 16.78 -8.51 -1.86
N ILE A 107 16.08 -7.96 -2.85
CA ILE A 107 14.91 -7.10 -2.60
C ILE A 107 13.72 -7.90 -2.04
N ILE A 108 13.59 -9.18 -2.42
CA ILE A 108 12.51 -10.03 -1.91
C ILE A 108 12.84 -10.59 -0.51
N MET A 109 14.11 -10.65 -0.13
CA MET A 109 14.55 -11.20 1.15
C MET A 109 13.84 -10.61 2.38
N PRO A 110 13.61 -9.28 2.51
CA PRO A 110 12.85 -8.71 3.62
C PRO A 110 11.43 -9.26 3.75
N PHE A 111 10.83 -9.74 2.66
CA PHE A 111 9.49 -10.35 2.67
C PHE A 111 9.44 -11.72 3.34
N THR A 112 10.56 -12.41 3.44
CA THR A 112 10.62 -13.71 4.09
C THR A 112 10.50 -13.59 5.62
N VAL A 113 10.79 -12.38 6.14
CA VAL A 113 10.67 -12.08 7.58
C VAL A 113 9.31 -11.40 7.82
N PRO A 114 8.48 -11.91 8.76
CA PRO A 114 7.23 -11.25 9.11
C PRO A 114 7.48 -9.78 9.50
N PRO A 115 6.70 -8.82 8.96
CA PRO A 115 6.92 -7.38 9.20
C PRO A 115 7.00 -7.00 10.69
N ILE A 116 6.22 -7.69 11.53
CA ILE A 116 6.25 -7.44 12.99
C ILE A 116 7.60 -7.77 13.61
N VAL A 117 8.26 -8.84 13.16
CA VAL A 117 9.60 -9.22 13.65
C VAL A 117 10.63 -8.19 13.26
N SER A 118 10.55 -7.70 12.01
CA SER A 118 11.41 -6.63 11.51
C SER A 118 11.21 -5.33 12.30
N CYS A 119 9.96 -4.94 12.59
CA CYS A 119 9.65 -3.77 13.39
C CYS A 119 10.20 -3.89 14.83
N VAL A 120 9.98 -5.03 15.48
CA VAL A 120 10.49 -5.27 16.85
C VAL A 120 12.02 -5.27 16.86
N GLY A 121 12.65 -5.92 15.88
CA GLY A 121 14.11 -5.93 15.77
C GLY A 121 14.71 -4.54 15.57
N LEU A 122 14.10 -3.71 14.71
CA LEU A 122 14.52 -2.33 14.50
C LEU A 122 14.33 -1.48 15.76
N LEU A 123 13.21 -1.63 16.47
CA LEU A 123 12.99 -0.94 17.72
C LEU A 123 14.02 -1.32 18.78
N GLN A 124 14.36 -2.60 18.91
CA GLN A 124 15.38 -3.05 19.87
C GLN A 124 16.79 -2.55 19.54
N LEU A 125 17.15 -2.53 18.25
CA LEU A 125 18.48 -2.10 17.82
C LEU A 125 18.69 -0.58 17.92
N TYR A 126 17.65 0.20 17.70
CA TYR A 126 17.75 1.66 17.57
C TYR A 126 17.00 2.45 18.66
N ALA A 127 16.42 1.78 19.66
CA ALA A 127 15.63 2.41 20.72
C ALA A 127 16.43 3.50 21.46
N ASP A 128 17.71 3.25 21.72
CA ASP A 128 18.56 4.14 22.49
C ASP A 128 19.09 5.33 21.67
N ASN A 129 19.21 5.18 20.34
CA ASN A 129 19.79 6.22 19.49
C ASN A 129 18.75 7.06 18.76
N ILE A 130 17.80 6.42 18.09
CA ILE A 130 16.78 7.07 17.25
C ILE A 130 15.37 6.59 17.57
N GLY A 131 15.22 5.80 18.62
CA GLY A 131 13.92 5.30 19.09
C GLY A 131 12.98 6.46 19.40
N GLY A 132 11.72 6.33 19.00
CA GLY A 132 10.69 7.36 19.18
C GLY A 132 10.76 8.52 18.17
N THR A 133 11.70 8.50 17.22
CA THR A 133 11.77 9.51 16.16
C THR A 133 11.03 9.07 14.90
N ALA A 134 10.55 10.03 14.10
CA ALA A 134 9.90 9.77 12.81
C ALA A 134 10.83 9.03 11.83
N TRP A 135 12.15 9.19 11.97
CA TRP A 135 13.13 8.58 11.08
C TRP A 135 13.11 7.05 11.10
N ILE A 136 12.98 6.43 12.28
CA ILE A 136 12.92 4.97 12.38
C ILE A 136 11.70 4.41 11.64
N LEU A 137 10.57 5.13 11.72
CA LEU A 137 9.34 4.77 11.01
C LEU A 137 9.52 4.92 9.50
N ILE A 138 10.15 6.00 9.03
CA ILE A 138 10.43 6.25 7.61
C ILE A 138 11.28 5.10 7.03
N PHE A 139 12.37 4.72 7.71
CA PHE A 139 13.22 3.61 7.26
C PHE A 139 12.51 2.25 7.33
N THR A 140 11.70 2.03 8.34
CA THR A 140 10.90 0.80 8.47
C THR A 140 9.90 0.67 7.33
N TYR A 141 9.12 1.72 7.06
CA TYR A 141 8.15 1.72 5.95
C TYR A 141 8.85 1.65 4.59
N PHE A 142 9.98 2.33 4.42
CA PHE A 142 10.81 2.19 3.22
C PHE A 142 11.22 0.73 2.99
N THR A 143 11.72 0.04 4.01
CA THR A 143 12.16 -1.35 3.90
C THR A 143 11.01 -2.28 3.53
N ILE A 144 9.85 -2.10 4.15
CA ILE A 144 8.63 -2.90 3.84
C ILE A 144 8.10 -2.59 2.44
N ALA A 145 8.11 -1.34 2.01
CA ALA A 145 7.61 -0.91 0.72
C ALA A 145 8.56 -1.21 -0.45
N LEU A 146 9.85 -1.38 -0.18
CA LEU A 146 10.92 -1.52 -1.17
C LEU A 146 10.62 -2.57 -2.25
N PRO A 147 10.20 -3.81 -1.95
CA PRO A 147 9.93 -4.80 -2.99
C PRO A 147 8.74 -4.44 -3.88
N PHE A 148 7.71 -3.81 -3.34
CA PHE A 148 6.54 -3.38 -4.12
C PHE A 148 6.91 -2.26 -5.08
N ILE A 149 7.63 -1.25 -4.58
CA ILE A 149 8.06 -0.09 -5.37
C ILE A 149 9.06 -0.53 -6.44
N TYR A 150 10.02 -1.39 -6.08
CA TYR A 150 10.96 -1.95 -7.03
C TYR A 150 10.24 -2.67 -8.18
N ARG A 151 9.32 -3.58 -7.87
CA ARG A 151 8.56 -4.32 -8.89
C ARG A 151 7.69 -3.41 -9.76
N ALA A 152 7.03 -2.42 -9.16
CA ALA A 152 6.22 -1.47 -9.91
C ALA A 152 7.07 -0.67 -10.90
N LEU A 153 8.23 -0.16 -10.45
CA LEU A 153 9.17 0.59 -11.29
C LEU A 153 9.84 -0.31 -12.35
N ASP A 154 10.24 -1.52 -11.98
CA ASP A 154 10.85 -2.47 -12.92
C ASP A 154 9.87 -2.83 -14.06
N ASN A 155 8.62 -3.09 -13.73
CA ASN A 155 7.58 -3.33 -14.73
C ASN A 155 7.33 -2.09 -15.59
N ALA A 156 7.26 -0.90 -14.98
CA ALA A 156 7.05 0.33 -15.73
C ALA A 156 8.19 0.59 -16.71
N ILE A 157 9.44 0.51 -16.27
CA ILE A 157 10.63 0.74 -17.10
C ILE A 157 10.78 -0.35 -18.17
N SER A 158 10.52 -1.61 -17.84
CA SER A 158 10.60 -2.71 -18.81
C SER A 158 9.55 -2.62 -19.93
N ASN A 159 8.41 -1.98 -19.65
CA ASN A 159 7.34 -1.76 -20.65
C ASN A 159 7.54 -0.49 -21.48
N VAL A 160 8.41 0.41 -21.06
CA VAL A 160 8.76 1.60 -21.85
C VAL A 160 9.81 1.20 -22.87
N ASN A 161 9.44 1.18 -24.15
CA ASN A 161 10.34 0.90 -25.25
C ASN A 161 11.15 2.16 -25.57
N LEU A 162 12.22 2.42 -24.79
CA LEU A 162 13.06 3.62 -24.94
C LEU A 162 13.70 3.73 -26.32
N ASN A 163 13.84 2.63 -27.06
CA ASN A 163 14.28 2.69 -28.44
C ASN A 163 13.31 3.46 -29.34
N GLU A 164 12.01 3.45 -29.04
CA GLU A 164 11.03 4.25 -29.78
C GLU A 164 11.15 5.76 -29.46
N LEU A 165 11.49 6.11 -28.22
CA LEU A 165 11.70 7.50 -27.81
C LEU A 165 12.99 8.11 -28.38
N ILE A 166 14.03 7.29 -28.58
CA ILE A 166 15.32 7.73 -29.17
C ILE A 166 15.25 7.81 -30.69
N THR A 167 14.44 6.97 -31.33
CA THR A 167 14.31 6.94 -32.80
C THR A 167 13.26 7.91 -33.34
N SER A 168 12.45 8.55 -32.48
CA SER A 168 11.45 9.54 -32.88
C SER A 168 11.99 10.99 -32.94
N ASN A 169 13.27 11.20 -32.67
CA ASN A 169 14.02 12.46 -32.89
C ASN A 169 15.03 12.27 -34.02
#